data_724dab14e9900343006de0984920cbbb
#
_entry.id   724dab14e9900343006de0984920cbbb
#
_cell.length_a   1.000
_cell.length_b   1.000
_cell.length_c   1.000
_cell.angle_alpha   90.00
_cell.angle_beta   90.00
_cell.angle_gamma   90.00
#
_symmetry.space_group_name_H-M   'P 1'
#
loop_
_entity.id
_entity.type
_entity.pdbx_description
1 polymer ?
#
loop_
_entity_poly.entity_id
_entity_poly.type
_entity_poly.pdbx_seq_one_letter_code
_entity_poly.pdbx_strand_id
1 'polypeptide(L)'
;MKPMCHFRAEGSMEMSSPMHSVMTKYMKIMKMHRCLLDEQGKQTGVYRSQHQILMMLSEHSNVSQKEIAKRLYVSTATIAVSVKKLEKGGYITRIVDKEDNRMNQLCLTEKGKDMVGKSREYFRNVEIKMFQGFSDEDLIYMGQVLDRIYDNLSQIPVEKDMAEREE
;
A
#
# COMPACT_ATOMS: atom_id res chain seq x y z
N MET A 1 -0.13 -14.74 -25.25
CA MET A 1 0.53 -13.60 -25.92
C MET A 1 0.01 -12.34 -25.24
N LYS A 2 0.84 -11.67 -24.42
CA LYS A 2 0.48 -10.40 -23.78
C LYS A 2 0.81 -9.24 -24.72
N PRO A 3 -0.05 -8.23 -24.89
CA PRO A 3 0.32 -7.04 -25.63
C PRO A 3 1.36 -6.24 -24.82
N MET A 4 2.54 -6.11 -25.39
CA MET A 4 3.56 -5.17 -24.97
C MET A 4 3.08 -3.76 -25.34
N CYS A 5 2.79 -2.92 -24.35
CA CYS A 5 2.59 -1.50 -24.58
C CYS A 5 3.89 -0.89 -25.10
N HIS A 6 3.97 -0.69 -26.40
CA HIS A 6 4.99 0.16 -27.01
C HIS A 6 4.64 1.62 -26.70
N PHE A 7 5.26 2.17 -25.69
CA PHE A 7 5.31 3.61 -25.49
C PHE A 7 6.30 4.18 -26.52
N ARG A 8 5.76 4.76 -27.58
CA ARG A 8 6.54 5.47 -28.60
C ARG A 8 7.01 6.79 -27.98
N ALA A 9 8.27 6.86 -27.64
CA ALA A 9 8.92 8.10 -27.21
C ALA A 9 9.18 8.97 -28.46
N GLU A 10 8.26 9.86 -28.78
CA GLU A 10 8.51 10.99 -29.68
C GLU A 10 8.56 12.25 -28.81
N GLY A 11 9.76 12.75 -28.63
CA GLY A 11 10.10 13.96 -27.92
C GLY A 11 11.41 13.77 -27.15
N SER A 12 12.50 14.23 -27.71
CA SER A 12 13.79 14.36 -27.01
C SER A 12 13.61 15.30 -25.82
N MET A 13 13.13 14.76 -24.70
CA MET A 13 13.09 15.48 -23.44
C MET A 13 14.54 15.64 -23.00
N GLU A 14 15.06 16.88 -23.01
CA GLU A 14 16.40 17.21 -22.55
C GLU A 14 16.65 16.54 -21.20
N MET A 15 17.59 15.59 -21.16
CA MET A 15 17.93 14.78 -19.97
C MET A 15 18.56 15.59 -18.83
N SER A 16 18.55 16.92 -18.90
CA SER A 16 19.17 17.85 -17.94
C SER A 16 18.17 18.72 -17.16
N SER A 17 16.85 18.56 -17.34
CA SER A 17 15.92 19.43 -16.63
C SER A 17 15.87 19.08 -15.13
N PRO A 18 15.77 20.10 -14.23
CA PRO A 18 15.60 19.86 -12.79
C PRO A 18 14.44 18.89 -12.47
N MET A 19 13.34 18.97 -13.21
CA MET A 19 12.19 18.10 -13.09
C MET A 19 12.55 16.63 -13.37
N HIS A 20 13.32 16.35 -14.42
CA HIS A 20 13.77 14.99 -14.74
C HIS A 20 14.69 14.42 -13.65
N SER A 21 15.60 15.23 -13.13
CA SER A 21 16.47 14.84 -12.02
C SER A 21 15.67 14.48 -10.76
N VAL A 22 14.69 15.31 -10.38
CA VAL A 22 13.80 15.05 -9.24
C VAL A 22 13.00 13.76 -9.46
N MET A 23 12.41 13.59 -10.65
CA MET A 23 11.62 12.40 -10.96
C MET A 23 12.47 11.12 -10.91
N THR A 24 13.70 11.16 -11.40
CA THR A 24 14.63 10.02 -11.32
C THR A 24 14.96 9.66 -9.87
N LYS A 25 15.22 10.66 -9.01
CA LYS A 25 15.47 10.44 -7.57
C LYS A 25 14.24 9.85 -6.87
N TYR A 26 13.08 10.43 -7.14
CA TYR A 26 11.80 9.93 -6.61
C TYR A 26 11.57 8.45 -6.96
N MET A 27 11.73 8.08 -8.23
CA MET A 27 11.57 6.69 -8.67
C MET A 27 12.60 5.74 -8.03
N LYS A 28 13.85 6.19 -7.81
CA LYS A 28 14.88 5.41 -7.09
C LYS A 28 14.48 5.18 -5.63
N ILE A 29 14.00 6.20 -4.94
CA ILE A 29 13.53 6.10 -3.55
C ILE A 29 12.35 5.13 -3.46
N MET A 30 11.34 5.29 -4.32
CA MET A 30 10.17 4.40 -4.37
C MET A 30 10.57 2.94 -4.60
N LYS A 31 11.51 2.68 -5.52
CA LYS A 31 12.03 1.35 -5.78
C LYS A 31 12.75 0.77 -4.57
N MET A 32 13.63 1.53 -3.92
CA MET A 32 14.36 1.10 -2.74
C MET A 32 13.41 0.80 -1.57
N HIS A 33 12.48 1.70 -1.28
CA HIS A 33 11.46 1.51 -0.25
C HIS A 33 10.65 0.22 -0.50
N ARG A 34 10.22 0.00 -1.75
CA ARG A 34 9.52 -1.23 -2.13
C ARG A 34 10.37 -2.49 -1.89
N CYS A 35 11.66 -2.47 -2.25
CA CYS A 35 12.56 -3.60 -2.02
C CYS A 35 12.69 -3.94 -0.52
N LEU A 36 12.76 -2.94 0.37
CA LEU A 36 12.80 -3.16 1.82
C LEU A 36 11.51 -3.83 2.33
N LEU A 37 10.36 -3.38 1.85
CA LEU A 37 9.06 -3.99 2.22
C LEU A 37 8.94 -5.44 1.72
N ASP A 38 9.42 -5.72 0.50
CA ASP A 38 9.41 -7.05 -0.08
C ASP A 38 10.36 -8.00 0.66
N GLU A 39 11.52 -7.50 1.15
CA GLU A 39 12.46 -8.29 1.94
C GLU A 39 11.86 -8.69 3.30
N GLN A 40 11.16 -7.79 3.97
CA GLN A 40 10.41 -8.13 5.16
C GLN A 40 9.36 -9.23 4.89
N GLY A 41 8.67 -9.14 3.74
CA GLY A 41 7.69 -10.15 3.33
C GLY A 41 8.32 -11.54 3.17
N LYS A 42 9.54 -11.64 2.67
CA LYS A 42 10.27 -12.91 2.57
C LYS A 42 10.61 -13.49 3.94
N GLN A 43 11.03 -12.63 4.88
CA GLN A 43 11.42 -13.05 6.23
C GLN A 43 10.23 -13.50 7.08
N THR A 44 9.09 -12.83 6.94
CA THR A 44 7.89 -13.09 7.75
C THR A 44 6.91 -14.09 7.13
N GLY A 45 7.04 -14.35 5.83
CA GLY A 45 6.04 -15.09 5.04
C GLY A 45 4.74 -14.32 4.78
N VAL A 46 4.66 -13.06 5.23
CA VAL A 46 3.51 -12.17 5.03
C VAL A 46 3.91 -11.05 4.09
N TYR A 47 3.41 -11.09 2.88
CA TYR A 47 3.78 -10.14 1.83
C TYR A 47 3.05 -8.81 1.97
N ARG A 48 3.55 -7.77 1.28
CA ARG A 48 3.12 -6.38 1.39
C ARG A 48 1.59 -6.19 1.40
N SER A 49 0.86 -6.78 0.45
CA SER A 49 -0.60 -6.65 0.40
C SER A 49 -1.30 -7.25 1.61
N GLN A 50 -0.74 -8.31 2.18
CA GLN A 50 -1.23 -8.95 3.38
C GLN A 50 -0.94 -8.10 4.62
N HIS A 51 0.26 -7.49 4.73
CA HIS A 51 0.58 -6.52 5.78
C HIS A 51 -0.38 -5.33 5.76
N GLN A 52 -0.70 -4.78 4.58
CA GLN A 52 -1.65 -3.67 4.47
C GLN A 52 -3.04 -4.05 4.99
N ILE A 53 -3.51 -5.28 4.71
CA ILE A 53 -4.78 -5.78 5.25
C ILE A 53 -4.72 -5.91 6.77
N LEU A 54 -3.65 -6.51 7.32
CA LEU A 54 -3.49 -6.66 8.77
C LEU A 54 -3.44 -5.30 9.49
N MET A 55 -2.71 -4.33 8.94
CA MET A 55 -2.63 -2.97 9.48
C MET A 55 -4.02 -2.31 9.48
N MET A 56 -4.75 -2.41 8.37
CA MET A 56 -6.11 -1.86 8.28
C MET A 56 -7.07 -2.49 9.29
N LEU A 57 -7.01 -3.82 9.47
CA LEU A 57 -7.82 -4.51 10.48
C LEU A 57 -7.42 -4.17 11.92
N SER A 58 -6.19 -3.69 12.15
CA SER A 58 -5.75 -3.23 13.47
C SER A 58 -6.25 -1.82 13.82
N GLU A 59 -6.53 -1.01 12.82
CA GLU A 59 -6.94 0.40 12.97
C GLU A 59 -8.47 0.56 12.89
N HIS A 60 -9.11 -0.34 12.17
CA HIS A 60 -10.56 -0.29 11.94
C HIS A 60 -11.18 -1.66 12.26
N SER A 61 -12.10 -1.68 13.20
CA SER A 61 -12.97 -2.83 13.44
C SER A 61 -14.06 -2.90 12.35
N ASN A 62 -14.45 -4.11 11.97
CA ASN A 62 -15.60 -4.36 11.11
C ASN A 62 -15.46 -3.88 9.65
N VAL A 63 -14.26 -3.95 9.08
CA VAL A 63 -14.02 -3.57 7.70
C VAL A 63 -14.37 -4.72 6.76
N SER A 64 -15.21 -4.46 5.76
CA SER A 64 -15.55 -5.43 4.72
C SER A 64 -14.42 -5.58 3.69
N GLN A 65 -14.41 -6.73 2.97
CA GLN A 65 -13.44 -6.92 1.87
C GLN A 65 -13.61 -5.87 0.76
N LYS A 66 -14.83 -5.41 0.50
CA LYS A 66 -15.12 -4.35 -0.48
C LYS A 66 -14.48 -3.02 -0.04
N GLU A 67 -14.59 -2.69 1.24
CA GLU A 67 -13.98 -1.48 1.80
C GLU A 67 -12.44 -1.54 1.77
N ILE A 68 -11.86 -2.70 2.11
CA ILE A 68 -10.41 -2.92 2.00
C ILE A 68 -9.95 -2.75 0.54
N ALA A 69 -10.67 -3.34 -0.42
CA ALA A 69 -10.37 -3.23 -1.84
C ALA A 69 -10.37 -1.78 -2.32
N LYS A 70 -11.41 -1.01 -1.93
CA LYS A 70 -11.54 0.41 -2.25
C LYS A 70 -10.38 1.23 -1.69
N ARG A 71 -10.03 1.05 -0.42
CA ARG A 71 -8.94 1.80 0.23
C ARG A 71 -7.55 1.46 -0.32
N LEU A 72 -7.34 0.21 -0.75
CA LEU A 72 -6.07 -0.23 -1.31
C LEU A 72 -5.98 -0.07 -2.83
N TYR A 73 -7.03 0.44 -3.47
CA TYR A 73 -7.11 0.62 -4.93
C TYR A 73 -6.83 -0.68 -5.70
N VAL A 74 -7.40 -1.79 -5.23
CA VAL A 74 -7.29 -3.11 -5.87
C VAL A 74 -8.67 -3.77 -6.00
N SER A 75 -8.78 -4.81 -6.84
CA SER A 75 -10.04 -5.54 -7.00
C SER A 75 -10.39 -6.35 -5.74
N THR A 76 -11.69 -6.58 -5.53
CA THR A 76 -12.22 -7.45 -4.45
C THR A 76 -11.69 -8.89 -4.59
N ALA A 77 -11.49 -9.37 -5.82
CA ALA A 77 -10.89 -10.67 -6.09
C ALA A 77 -9.44 -10.76 -5.57
N THR A 78 -8.64 -9.70 -5.73
CA THR A 78 -7.27 -9.63 -5.19
C THR A 78 -7.27 -9.67 -3.66
N ILE A 79 -8.21 -8.96 -3.02
CA ILE A 79 -8.37 -8.98 -1.56
C ILE A 79 -8.80 -10.36 -1.09
N ALA A 80 -9.77 -11.01 -1.75
CA ALA A 80 -10.24 -12.34 -1.39
C ALA A 80 -9.10 -13.38 -1.37
N VAL A 81 -8.19 -13.34 -2.35
CA VAL A 81 -7.00 -14.21 -2.40
C VAL A 81 -6.07 -13.94 -1.21
N SER A 82 -5.82 -12.66 -0.89
CA SER A 82 -4.94 -12.27 0.22
C SER A 82 -5.56 -12.64 1.58
N VAL A 83 -6.86 -12.41 1.76
CA VAL A 83 -7.63 -12.78 2.95
C VAL A 83 -7.57 -14.29 3.16
N LYS A 84 -7.81 -15.10 2.12
CA LYS A 84 -7.74 -16.57 2.20
C LYS A 84 -6.36 -17.07 2.66
N LYS A 85 -5.28 -16.42 2.19
CA LYS A 85 -3.90 -16.73 2.63
C LYS A 85 -3.68 -16.37 4.10
N LEU A 86 -4.18 -15.22 4.54
CA LEU A 86 -4.08 -14.77 5.93
C LEU A 86 -4.89 -15.65 6.89
N GLU A 87 -6.08 -16.09 6.48
CA GLU A 87 -6.90 -17.08 7.25
C GLU A 87 -6.16 -18.42 7.36
N LYS A 88 -5.65 -18.94 6.23
CA LYS A 88 -4.88 -20.19 6.23
C LYS A 88 -3.61 -20.08 7.08
N GLY A 89 -2.99 -18.90 7.12
CA GLY A 89 -1.84 -18.62 7.97
C GLY A 89 -2.17 -18.41 9.44
N GLY A 90 -3.45 -18.35 9.80
CA GLY A 90 -3.94 -18.15 11.16
C GLY A 90 -3.75 -16.72 11.68
N TYR A 91 -3.60 -15.73 10.80
CA TYR A 91 -3.44 -14.31 11.17
C TYR A 91 -4.76 -13.58 11.35
N ILE A 92 -5.79 -14.03 10.64
CA ILE A 92 -7.15 -13.50 10.74
C ILE A 92 -8.16 -14.63 10.87
N THR A 93 -9.33 -14.29 11.39
CA THR A 93 -10.50 -15.17 11.45
C THR A 93 -11.74 -14.43 10.97
N ARG A 94 -12.79 -15.16 10.61
CA ARG A 94 -14.11 -14.59 10.32
C ARG A 94 -15.02 -14.77 11.51
N ILE A 95 -15.71 -13.70 11.86
CA ILE A 95 -16.78 -13.74 12.83
C ILE A 95 -18.09 -13.52 12.07
N VAL A 96 -19.00 -14.45 12.20
CA VAL A 96 -20.36 -14.30 11.67
C VAL A 96 -21.11 -13.39 12.63
N ASP A 97 -21.62 -12.26 12.13
CA ASP A 97 -22.51 -11.41 12.90
C ASP A 97 -23.77 -12.20 13.24
N LYS A 98 -24.15 -12.25 14.51
CA LYS A 98 -25.31 -13.01 14.97
C LYS A 98 -26.63 -12.34 14.60
N GLU A 99 -26.60 -11.03 14.33
CA GLU A 99 -27.79 -10.24 13.97
C GLU A 99 -27.98 -10.13 12.44
N ASP A 100 -26.87 -10.10 11.67
CA ASP A 100 -26.91 -10.15 10.20
C ASP A 100 -25.99 -11.27 9.68
N ASN A 101 -26.58 -12.45 9.42
CA ASN A 101 -25.88 -13.62 8.88
C ASN A 101 -25.16 -13.39 7.53
N ARG A 102 -25.25 -12.19 6.95
CA ARG A 102 -24.64 -11.82 5.67
C ARG A 102 -23.30 -11.13 5.81
N MET A 103 -22.92 -10.68 7.01
CA MET A 103 -21.67 -9.95 7.25
C MET A 103 -20.62 -10.81 7.94
N ASN A 104 -19.75 -11.42 7.16
CA ASN A 104 -18.52 -12.04 7.68
C ASN A 104 -17.50 -10.96 8.00
N GLN A 105 -17.40 -10.57 9.27
CA GLN A 105 -16.40 -9.61 9.73
C GLN A 105 -15.02 -10.27 9.84
N LEU A 106 -14.01 -9.61 9.32
CA LEU A 106 -12.62 -10.04 9.45
C LEU A 106 -12.02 -9.49 10.74
N CYS A 107 -11.45 -10.39 11.55
CA CYS A 107 -10.82 -10.03 12.81
C CYS A 107 -9.40 -10.58 12.90
N LEU A 108 -8.50 -9.80 13.53
CA LEU A 108 -7.16 -10.28 13.84
C LEU A 108 -7.19 -11.36 14.93
N THR A 109 -6.43 -12.41 14.72
CA THR A 109 -6.08 -13.36 15.80
C THR A 109 -4.93 -12.77 16.65
N GLU A 110 -4.58 -13.43 17.77
CA GLU A 110 -3.40 -13.03 18.54
C GLU A 110 -2.12 -13.09 17.69
N LYS A 111 -1.99 -14.10 16.82
CA LYS A 111 -0.90 -14.19 15.85
C LYS A 111 -0.91 -13.02 14.86
N GLY A 112 -2.10 -12.57 14.44
CA GLY A 112 -2.26 -11.40 13.59
C GLY A 112 -1.84 -10.11 14.28
N LYS A 113 -2.23 -9.93 15.54
CA LYS A 113 -1.82 -8.77 16.36
C LYS A 113 -0.31 -8.72 16.59
N ASP A 114 0.31 -9.85 16.90
CA ASP A 114 1.78 -9.96 17.02
C ASP A 114 2.48 -9.58 15.70
N MET A 115 1.96 -10.05 14.57
CA MET A 115 2.49 -9.71 13.25
C MET A 115 2.34 -8.21 12.95
N VAL A 116 1.23 -7.58 13.32
CA VAL A 116 1.05 -6.12 13.21
C VAL A 116 2.08 -5.38 14.03
N GLY A 117 2.33 -5.81 15.29
CA GLY A 117 3.36 -5.22 16.16
C GLY A 117 4.75 -5.26 15.51
N LYS A 118 5.16 -6.44 15.05
CA LYS A 118 6.46 -6.63 14.35
C LYS A 118 6.56 -5.79 13.09
N SER A 119 5.48 -5.68 12.34
CA SER A 119 5.44 -4.86 11.12
C SER A 119 5.59 -3.38 11.42
N ARG A 120 4.88 -2.88 12.44
CA ARG A 120 5.00 -1.49 12.88
C ARG A 120 6.41 -1.14 13.32
N GLU A 121 7.04 -2.01 14.10
CA GLU A 121 8.42 -1.84 14.53
C GLU A 121 9.38 -1.78 13.34
N TYR A 122 9.24 -2.71 12.38
CA TYR A 122 10.05 -2.70 11.18
C TYR A 122 9.89 -1.42 10.36
N PHE A 123 8.64 -1.00 10.10
CA PHE A 123 8.37 0.20 9.31
C PHE A 123 8.89 1.45 10.01
N ARG A 124 8.70 1.55 11.33
CA ARG A 124 9.26 2.64 12.13
C ARG A 124 10.79 2.71 12.02
N ASN A 125 11.47 1.57 12.06
CA ASN A 125 12.92 1.53 11.93
C ASN A 125 13.37 1.96 10.50
N VAL A 126 12.62 1.59 9.47
CA VAL A 126 12.86 2.06 8.10
C VAL A 126 12.66 3.56 8.00
N GLU A 127 11.60 4.12 8.59
CA GLU A 127 11.33 5.57 8.61
C GLU A 127 12.45 6.34 9.33
N ILE A 128 12.84 5.90 10.52
CA ILE A 128 13.95 6.52 11.28
C ILE A 128 15.23 6.53 10.43
N LYS A 129 15.51 5.43 9.73
CA LYS A 129 16.70 5.34 8.88
C LYS A 129 16.58 6.20 7.63
N MET A 130 15.40 6.30 7.05
CA MET A 130 15.11 7.09 5.85
C MET A 130 15.33 8.59 6.09
N PHE A 131 14.95 9.06 7.28
CA PHE A 131 15.05 10.47 7.65
C PHE A 131 16.21 10.81 8.58
N GLN A 132 17.15 9.88 8.73
CA GLN A 132 18.33 10.11 9.55
C GLN A 132 19.15 11.29 9.03
N GLY A 133 19.42 12.30 9.88
CA GLY A 133 20.22 13.48 9.55
C GLY A 133 19.42 14.64 8.97
N PHE A 134 18.10 14.53 8.87
CA PHE A 134 17.23 15.65 8.52
C PHE A 134 16.86 16.44 9.80
N SER A 135 16.78 17.75 9.70
CA SER A 135 16.20 18.61 10.73
C SER A 135 14.66 18.61 10.63
N ASP A 136 13.99 19.08 11.69
CA ASP A 136 12.53 19.23 11.67
C ASP A 136 12.09 20.23 10.56
N GLU A 137 12.87 21.29 10.32
CA GLU A 137 12.61 22.23 9.24
C GLU A 137 12.71 21.58 7.86
N ASP A 138 13.70 20.72 7.63
CA ASP A 138 13.82 19.94 6.37
C ASP A 138 12.60 19.06 6.16
N LEU A 139 12.13 18.38 7.21
CA LEU A 139 10.98 17.48 7.15
C LEU A 139 9.68 18.26 6.89
N ILE A 140 9.48 19.41 7.56
CA ILE A 140 8.32 20.28 7.33
C ILE A 140 8.32 20.79 5.89
N TYR A 141 9.45 21.28 5.39
CA TYR A 141 9.56 21.77 4.01
C TYR A 141 9.30 20.67 2.99
N MET A 142 9.87 19.49 3.21
CA MET A 142 9.63 18.31 2.36
C MET A 142 8.15 17.93 2.34
N GLY A 143 7.47 17.96 3.49
CA GLY A 143 6.03 17.72 3.59
C GLY A 143 5.24 18.66 2.69
N GLN A 144 5.50 19.98 2.77
CA GLN A 144 4.84 21.00 1.94
C GLN A 144 5.06 20.77 0.42
N VAL A 145 6.26 20.30 0.05
CA VAL A 145 6.57 19.99 -1.35
C VAL A 145 5.80 18.75 -1.82
N LEU A 146 5.71 17.73 -0.98
CA LEU A 146 4.95 16.50 -1.27
C LEU A 146 3.44 16.76 -1.38
N ASP A 147 2.89 17.62 -0.51
CA ASP A 147 1.48 18.06 -0.59
C ASP A 147 1.17 18.71 -1.94
N ARG A 148 2.03 19.63 -2.39
CA ARG A 148 1.86 20.27 -3.70
C ARG A 148 1.92 19.28 -4.86
N ILE A 149 2.80 18.27 -4.77
CA ILE A 149 2.86 17.20 -5.78
C ILE A 149 1.56 16.38 -5.76
N TYR A 150 1.07 16.05 -4.58
CA TYR A 150 -0.18 15.31 -4.41
C TYR A 150 -1.38 16.08 -4.99
N ASP A 151 -1.50 17.38 -4.66
CA ASP A 151 -2.57 18.24 -5.15
C ASP A 151 -2.56 18.34 -6.69
N ASN A 152 -1.39 18.49 -7.29
CA ASN A 152 -1.26 18.53 -8.74
C ASN A 152 -1.69 17.20 -9.39
N LEU A 153 -1.29 16.06 -8.81
CA LEU A 153 -1.67 14.74 -9.33
C LEU A 153 -3.15 14.44 -9.14
N SER A 154 -3.75 14.91 -8.04
CA SER A 154 -5.18 14.69 -7.74
C SER A 154 -6.13 15.37 -8.74
N GLN A 155 -5.63 16.37 -9.49
CA GLN A 155 -6.38 17.06 -10.55
C GLN A 155 -6.40 16.26 -11.87
N ILE A 156 -5.57 15.25 -12.01
CA ILE A 156 -5.55 14.39 -13.21
C ILE A 156 -6.73 13.41 -13.09
N PRO A 157 -7.68 13.42 -14.04
CA PRO A 157 -8.79 12.47 -13.99
C PRO A 157 -8.25 11.06 -14.17
N VAL A 158 -8.41 10.24 -13.14
CA VAL A 158 -8.16 8.80 -13.19
C VAL A 158 -9.48 8.14 -13.52
N GLU A 159 -9.58 7.46 -14.67
CA GLU A 159 -10.74 6.64 -14.98
C GLU A 159 -10.90 5.61 -13.85
N LYS A 160 -11.98 5.74 -13.08
CA LYS A 160 -12.31 4.86 -11.94
C LYS A 160 -12.74 3.45 -12.37
N ASP A 161 -12.22 2.96 -13.47
CA ASP A 161 -12.69 1.80 -14.21
C ASP A 161 -12.35 0.44 -13.57
N MET A 162 -11.70 0.41 -12.40
CA MET A 162 -11.28 -0.85 -11.77
C MET A 162 -12.12 -1.29 -10.55
N ALA A 163 -12.95 -0.42 -10.00
CA ALA A 163 -13.75 -0.74 -8.80
C ALA A 163 -15.27 -0.84 -9.06
N GLU A 164 -15.76 -0.37 -10.22
CA GLU A 164 -17.20 -0.25 -10.51
C GLU A 164 -17.71 -1.24 -11.59
N ARG A 165 -16.89 -2.15 -12.09
CA ARG A 165 -17.30 -3.13 -13.13
C ARG A 165 -17.98 -4.39 -12.60
N GLU A 166 -18.35 -4.44 -11.32
CA GLU A 166 -19.10 -5.56 -10.74
C GLU A 166 -20.34 -5.05 -9.96
N GLU A 167 -21.24 -4.34 -10.63
CA GLU A 167 -22.67 -4.28 -10.29
C GLU A 167 -23.48 -5.09 -11.27
#